data_51d18cf4eb24abfeb49f16b2944fb833
#
_entry.id   51d18cf4eb24abfeb49f16b2944fb833
#
_cell.length_a   1.000
_cell.length_b   1.000
_cell.length_c   1.000
_cell.angle_alpha   90.00
_cell.angle_beta   90.00
_cell.angle_gamma   90.00
#
_symmetry.space_group_name_H-M   'P 1'
#
loop_
_entity.id
_entity.type
_entity.pdbx_description
1 polymer ?
#
loop_
_entity_poly.entity_id
_entity_poly.type
_entity_poly.pdbx_seq_one_letter_code
_entity_poly.pdbx_strand_id
1 'polypeptide(L)'
;MNALLREPLAPFYRPVSTECALFETAHAKGLPLLLKGPTGCGKTRFVEHMAAKLGRPLYTVACHDDLSAADLIGRYLLRGGATEWVDGPLTRAVREGAICYLDEVVEARKDVTVVLHPLTDNRRTLMIDRTGEELVAPPGFMLVASYNPGYQN
;
A
#
# COMPACT_ATOMS: atom_id res chain seq x y z
N MET A 1 0.18 34.38 13.40
CA MET A 1 -1.05 33.96 12.70
C MET A 1 -0.92 32.48 12.41
N ASN A 2 -1.46 31.66 13.30
CA ASN A 2 -1.40 30.21 13.17
C ASN A 2 -2.53 29.77 12.24
N ALA A 3 -2.19 29.49 10.99
CA ALA A 3 -3.02 28.61 10.19
C ALA A 3 -2.98 27.23 10.88
N LEU A 4 -3.99 26.93 11.65
CA LEU A 4 -4.26 25.59 12.11
C LEU A 4 -4.38 24.74 10.87
N LEU A 5 -3.32 24.03 10.52
CA LEU A 5 -3.38 22.91 9.60
C LEU A 5 -4.37 21.94 10.27
N ARG A 6 -5.63 22.06 9.87
CA ARG A 6 -6.62 21.04 10.23
C ARG A 6 -6.10 19.76 9.60
N GLU A 7 -5.67 18.83 10.44
CA GLU A 7 -5.46 17.48 9.96
C GLU A 7 -6.72 17.07 9.18
N PRO A 8 -6.57 16.49 7.99
CA PRO A 8 -7.73 16.05 7.25
C PRO A 8 -8.51 15.09 8.14
N LEU A 9 -9.76 15.41 8.41
CA LEU A 9 -10.65 14.54 9.17
C LEU A 9 -10.70 13.18 8.49
N ALA A 10 -10.57 12.11 9.27
CA ALA A 10 -10.73 10.76 8.75
C ALA A 10 -12.07 10.63 8.02
N PRO A 11 -12.09 10.00 6.82
CA PRO A 11 -13.35 9.72 6.13
C PRO A 11 -14.30 8.96 7.04
N PHE A 12 -15.59 9.31 6.99
CA PHE A 12 -16.58 8.63 7.80
C PHE A 12 -16.68 7.17 7.40
N TYR A 13 -16.58 6.29 8.40
CA TYR A 13 -16.75 4.86 8.24
C TYR A 13 -17.53 4.31 9.44
N ARG A 14 -18.58 3.55 9.14
CA ARG A 14 -19.37 2.86 10.17
C ARG A 14 -18.90 1.41 10.31
N PRO A 15 -18.28 1.03 11.44
CA PRO A 15 -17.86 -0.35 11.66
C PRO A 15 -19.03 -1.32 11.64
N VAL A 16 -18.84 -2.46 10.99
CA VAL A 16 -19.82 -3.55 10.92
C VAL A 16 -19.55 -4.60 11.97
N SER A 17 -18.28 -4.82 12.32
CA SER A 17 -17.84 -5.81 13.30
C SER A 17 -16.53 -5.37 13.95
N THR A 18 -15.52 -6.24 13.99
CA THR A 18 -14.23 -6.01 14.64
C THR A 18 -13.13 -5.61 13.67
N GLU A 19 -13.47 -5.24 12.44
CA GLU A 19 -12.50 -4.95 11.39
C GLU A 19 -11.51 -3.83 11.75
N CYS A 20 -11.96 -2.80 12.44
CA CYS A 20 -11.08 -1.70 12.87
C CYS A 20 -10.03 -2.20 13.86
N ALA A 21 -10.43 -3.01 14.84
CA ALA A 21 -9.52 -3.59 15.83
C ALA A 21 -8.53 -4.56 15.19
N LEU A 22 -8.96 -5.35 14.22
CA LEU A 22 -8.09 -6.26 13.47
C LEU A 22 -7.06 -5.49 12.64
N PHE A 23 -7.47 -4.41 12.00
CA PHE A 23 -6.57 -3.55 11.25
C PHE A 23 -5.50 -2.92 12.17
N GLU A 24 -5.91 -2.36 13.29
CA GLU A 24 -5.01 -1.76 14.27
C GLU A 24 -4.00 -2.79 14.80
N THR A 25 -4.44 -3.99 15.10
CA THR A 25 -3.57 -5.08 15.58
C THR A 25 -2.58 -5.50 14.50
N ALA A 26 -3.02 -5.68 13.26
CA ALA A 26 -2.16 -6.03 12.15
C ALA A 26 -1.11 -4.94 11.91
N HIS A 27 -1.52 -3.67 11.96
CA HIS A 27 -0.61 -2.54 11.81
C HIS A 27 0.45 -2.50 12.92
N ALA A 28 0.04 -2.67 14.17
CA ALA A 28 0.95 -2.67 15.31
C ALA A 28 1.98 -3.80 15.24
N LYS A 29 1.59 -4.95 14.70
CA LYS A 29 2.48 -6.12 14.54
C LYS A 29 3.26 -6.14 13.23
N GLY A 30 3.04 -5.17 12.35
CA GLY A 30 3.67 -5.13 11.04
C GLY A 30 3.23 -6.24 10.10
N LEU A 31 2.01 -6.71 10.23
CA LEU A 31 1.44 -7.77 9.41
C LEU A 31 0.70 -7.20 8.21
N PRO A 32 0.77 -7.87 7.04
CA PRO A 32 -0.07 -7.50 5.91
C PRO A 32 -1.53 -7.89 6.17
N LEU A 33 -2.44 -7.22 5.46
CA LEU A 33 -3.87 -7.49 5.58
C LEU A 33 -4.50 -7.69 4.21
N LEU A 34 -5.33 -8.72 4.08
CA LEU A 34 -6.09 -8.98 2.88
C LEU A 34 -7.59 -8.76 3.15
N LEU A 35 -8.19 -7.85 2.39
CA LEU A 35 -9.61 -7.53 2.48
C LEU A 35 -10.36 -8.26 1.36
N LYS A 36 -11.38 -9.04 1.74
CA LYS A 36 -12.27 -9.72 0.80
C LYS A 36 -13.64 -9.05 0.82
N GLY A 37 -14.23 -8.90 -0.33
CA GLY A 37 -15.59 -8.41 -0.44
C GLY A 37 -15.93 -7.96 -1.85
N PRO A 38 -17.23 -7.85 -2.17
CA PRO A 38 -17.67 -7.39 -3.48
C PRO A 38 -17.29 -5.92 -3.71
N THR A 39 -17.21 -5.53 -4.98
CA THR A 39 -17.01 -4.15 -5.36
C THR A 39 -18.09 -3.27 -4.74
N GLY A 40 -17.70 -2.12 -4.18
CA GLY A 40 -18.64 -1.17 -3.58
C GLY A 40 -19.04 -1.48 -2.14
N CYS A 41 -18.44 -2.50 -1.49
CA CYS A 41 -18.75 -2.80 -0.08
C CYS A 41 -18.03 -1.89 0.94
N GLY A 42 -17.24 -0.90 0.47
CA GLY A 42 -16.59 0.07 1.34
C GLY A 42 -15.16 -0.26 1.72
N LYS A 43 -14.48 -1.19 1.04
CA LYS A 43 -13.10 -1.57 1.34
C LYS A 43 -12.13 -0.39 1.27
N THR A 44 -12.20 0.39 0.20
CA THR A 44 -11.33 1.57 0.01
C THR A 44 -11.58 2.62 1.09
N ARG A 45 -12.84 2.93 1.37
CA ARG A 45 -13.21 3.87 2.44
C ARG A 45 -12.71 3.41 3.81
N PHE A 46 -12.79 2.12 4.06
CA PHE A 46 -12.28 1.53 5.30
C PHE A 46 -10.78 1.76 5.45
N VAL A 47 -10.00 1.51 4.40
CA VAL A 47 -8.54 1.72 4.43
C VAL A 47 -8.20 3.19 4.60
N GLU A 48 -8.88 4.09 3.88
CA GLU A 48 -8.71 5.54 4.02
C GLU A 48 -9.00 6.00 5.45
N HIS A 49 -10.09 5.50 6.04
CA HIS A 49 -10.47 5.80 7.42
C HIS A 49 -9.37 5.34 8.40
N MET A 50 -8.90 4.11 8.26
CA MET A 50 -7.89 3.56 9.17
C MET A 50 -6.53 4.25 9.02
N ALA A 51 -6.11 4.59 7.81
CA ALA A 51 -4.88 5.34 7.59
C ALA A 51 -4.92 6.70 8.29
N ALA A 52 -6.03 7.43 8.14
CA ALA A 52 -6.22 8.71 8.80
C ALA A 52 -6.26 8.56 10.33
N LYS A 53 -6.96 7.56 10.83
CA LYS A 53 -7.05 7.28 12.28
C LYS A 53 -5.67 6.97 12.88
N LEU A 54 -4.82 6.25 12.16
CA LEU A 54 -3.48 5.89 12.60
C LEU A 54 -2.45 7.00 12.32
N GLY A 55 -2.86 8.08 11.66
CA GLY A 55 -1.97 9.19 11.31
C GLY A 55 -0.90 8.80 10.29
N ARG A 56 -1.18 7.86 9.41
CA ARG A 56 -0.24 7.37 8.40
C ARG A 56 -0.61 7.84 7.01
N PRO A 57 0.39 8.23 6.18
CA PRO A 57 0.14 8.46 4.76
C PRO A 57 -0.39 7.19 4.10
N LEU A 58 -1.20 7.36 3.07
CA LEU A 58 -1.78 6.26 2.31
C LEU A 58 -1.42 6.39 0.83
N TYR A 59 -0.85 5.34 0.28
CA TYR A 59 -0.63 5.18 -1.15
C TYR A 59 -1.57 4.12 -1.68
N THR A 60 -2.50 4.50 -2.54
CA THR A 60 -3.47 3.59 -3.15
C THR A 60 -3.06 3.30 -4.58
N VAL A 61 -3.00 2.03 -4.93
CA VAL A 61 -2.67 1.56 -6.28
C VAL A 61 -3.82 0.71 -6.79
N ALA A 62 -4.43 1.12 -7.90
CA ALA A 62 -5.40 0.30 -8.59
C ALA A 62 -4.67 -0.81 -9.35
N CYS A 63 -4.94 -2.06 -9.00
CA CYS A 63 -4.33 -3.20 -9.68
C CYS A 63 -5.14 -3.57 -10.92
N HIS A 64 -4.44 -3.78 -12.01
CA HIS A 64 -4.98 -4.25 -13.28
C HIS A 64 -3.98 -5.20 -13.92
N ASP A 65 -4.40 -5.88 -14.99
CA ASP A 65 -3.60 -6.93 -15.61
C ASP A 65 -2.22 -6.45 -16.11
N ASP A 66 -2.13 -5.17 -16.46
CA ASP A 66 -0.90 -4.57 -16.99
C ASP A 66 0.01 -3.99 -15.90
N LEU A 67 -0.40 -4.00 -14.63
CA LEU A 67 0.43 -3.50 -13.55
C LEU A 67 1.70 -4.35 -13.42
N SER A 68 2.84 -3.69 -13.54
CA SER A 68 4.16 -4.34 -13.44
C SER A 68 4.84 -4.01 -12.11
N ALA A 69 5.89 -4.79 -11.78
CA ALA A 69 6.75 -4.47 -10.64
C ALA A 69 7.37 -3.06 -10.76
N ALA A 70 7.74 -2.64 -11.97
CA ALA A 70 8.29 -1.31 -12.21
C ALA A 70 7.30 -0.20 -11.86
N ASP A 71 6.00 -0.41 -12.10
CA ASP A 71 4.98 0.57 -11.72
C ASP A 71 4.91 0.78 -10.21
N LEU A 72 5.16 -0.27 -9.44
CA LEU A 72 5.17 -0.22 -7.96
C LEU A 72 6.48 0.30 -7.39
N ILE A 73 7.60 -0.12 -7.94
CA ILE A 73 8.93 0.16 -7.38
C ILE A 73 9.46 1.51 -7.85
N GLY A 74 9.31 1.82 -9.14
CA GLY A 74 9.85 3.04 -9.71
C GLY A 74 10.57 2.79 -11.03
N ARG A 75 11.03 3.87 -11.63
CA ARG A 75 11.69 3.83 -12.94
C ARG A 75 12.64 4.99 -13.12
N TYR A 76 13.55 4.86 -14.07
CA TYR A 76 14.36 5.97 -14.53
C TYR A 76 13.56 6.81 -15.53
N LEU A 77 13.59 8.12 -15.32
CA LEU A 77 13.03 9.10 -16.25
C LEU A 77 14.14 9.96 -16.81
N LEU A 78 14.01 10.33 -18.08
CA LEU A 78 14.91 11.29 -18.72
C LEU A 78 14.38 12.71 -18.48
N ARG A 79 15.16 13.52 -17.75
CA ARG A 79 14.84 14.92 -17.48
C ARG A 79 16.06 15.78 -17.72
N GLY A 80 15.91 16.82 -18.55
CA GLY A 80 16.99 17.77 -18.84
C GLY A 80 18.26 17.12 -19.39
N GLY A 81 18.14 16.04 -20.16
CA GLY A 81 19.27 15.32 -20.73
C GLY A 81 19.94 14.33 -19.75
N ALA A 82 19.47 14.23 -18.52
CA ALA A 82 19.99 13.30 -17.52
C ALA A 82 18.93 12.27 -17.13
N THR A 83 19.38 11.08 -16.74
CA THR A 83 18.52 10.01 -16.23
C THR A 83 18.34 10.19 -14.73
N GLU A 84 17.08 10.27 -14.28
CA GLU A 84 16.72 10.44 -12.87
C GLU A 84 15.85 9.27 -12.41
N TRP A 85 16.18 8.71 -11.25
CA TRP A 85 15.34 7.70 -10.63
C TRP A 85 14.13 8.34 -9.96
N VAL A 86 12.93 7.77 -10.18
CA VAL A 86 11.69 8.18 -9.53
C VAL A 86 11.06 7.00 -8.83
N ASP A 87 10.91 7.09 -7.51
CA ASP A 87 10.28 6.06 -6.71
C ASP A 87 8.81 5.86 -7.11
N GLY A 88 8.40 4.62 -7.22
CA GLY A 88 6.99 4.26 -7.35
C GLY A 88 6.26 4.30 -6.01
N PRO A 89 4.93 4.11 -6.02
CA PRO A 89 4.11 4.24 -4.80
C PRO A 89 4.49 3.24 -3.70
N LEU A 90 4.85 2.01 -4.05
CA LEU A 90 5.28 1.03 -3.05
C LEU A 90 6.58 1.44 -2.38
N THR A 91 7.56 1.87 -3.15
CA THR A 91 8.86 2.33 -2.63
C THR A 91 8.67 3.55 -1.72
N ARG A 92 7.84 4.50 -2.12
CA ARG A 92 7.52 5.68 -1.29
C ARG A 92 6.89 5.25 0.03
N ALA A 93 5.93 4.35 -0.02
CA ALA A 93 5.26 3.85 1.18
C ALA A 93 6.25 3.18 2.13
N VAL A 94 7.17 2.36 1.62
CA VAL A 94 8.19 1.70 2.44
C VAL A 94 9.13 2.73 3.07
N ARG A 95 9.61 3.71 2.29
CA ARG A 95 10.53 4.73 2.84
C ARG A 95 9.88 5.58 3.93
N GLU A 96 8.62 5.93 3.76
CA GLU A 96 7.90 6.83 4.65
C GLU A 96 7.25 6.14 5.86
N GLY A 97 7.22 4.81 5.87
CA GLY A 97 6.46 4.08 6.88
C GLY A 97 4.95 4.26 6.71
N ALA A 98 4.50 4.38 5.47
CA ALA A 98 3.11 4.59 5.10
C ALA A 98 2.34 3.28 4.96
N ILE A 99 1.03 3.41 4.73
CA ILE A 99 0.18 2.28 4.33
C ILE A 99 0.11 2.26 2.80
N CYS A 100 0.43 1.10 2.21
CA CYS A 100 0.28 0.87 0.78
C CYS A 100 -0.93 -0.04 0.55
N TYR A 101 -1.93 0.47 -0.15
CA TYR A 101 -3.17 -0.25 -0.45
C TYR A 101 -3.23 -0.64 -1.92
N LEU A 102 -3.21 -1.94 -2.16
CA LEU A 102 -3.33 -2.52 -3.50
C LEU A 102 -4.80 -2.90 -3.73
N ASP A 103 -5.51 -2.08 -4.48
CA ASP A 103 -6.93 -2.24 -4.71
C ASP A 103 -7.20 -3.22 -5.85
N GLU A 104 -8.07 -4.19 -5.58
CA GLU A 104 -8.50 -5.22 -6.54
C GLU A 104 -7.35 -6.06 -7.12
N VAL A 105 -6.56 -6.68 -6.24
CA VAL A 105 -5.56 -7.67 -6.64
C VAL A 105 -6.28 -8.94 -7.08
N VAL A 106 -6.60 -9.06 -8.36
CA VAL A 106 -7.33 -10.22 -8.90
C VAL A 106 -6.36 -11.29 -9.38
N GLU A 107 -5.41 -10.90 -10.22
CA GLU A 107 -4.38 -11.78 -10.76
C GLU A 107 -3.08 -10.98 -10.84
N ALA A 108 -2.37 -10.92 -9.71
CA ALA A 108 -1.08 -10.25 -9.71
C ALA A 108 -0.12 -10.95 -10.66
N ARG A 109 0.57 -10.19 -11.51
CA ARG A 109 1.65 -10.72 -12.33
C ARG A 109 2.72 -11.35 -11.44
N LYS A 110 3.42 -12.34 -11.95
CA LYS A 110 4.48 -13.03 -11.22
C LYS A 110 5.55 -12.07 -10.69
N ASP A 111 5.93 -11.09 -11.50
CA ASP A 111 6.92 -10.09 -11.12
C ASP A 111 6.46 -9.24 -9.93
N VAL A 112 5.18 -8.89 -9.88
CA VAL A 112 4.57 -8.18 -8.75
C VAL A 112 4.59 -9.04 -7.49
N THR A 113 4.17 -10.28 -7.58
CA THR A 113 4.16 -11.22 -6.46
C THR A 113 5.55 -11.42 -5.85
N VAL A 114 6.56 -11.57 -6.69
CA VAL A 114 7.96 -11.73 -6.26
C VAL A 114 8.44 -10.52 -5.46
N VAL A 115 8.08 -9.32 -5.87
CA VAL A 115 8.46 -8.08 -5.19
C VAL A 115 7.74 -7.94 -3.84
N LEU A 116 6.48 -8.31 -3.77
CA LEU A 116 5.67 -8.17 -2.56
C LEU A 116 6.02 -9.21 -1.48
N HIS A 117 6.44 -10.39 -1.89
CA HIS A 117 6.65 -11.51 -0.98
C HIS A 117 7.58 -11.20 0.21
N PRO A 118 8.76 -10.60 0.00
CA PRO A 118 9.65 -10.25 1.11
C PRO A 118 9.10 -9.17 2.04
N LEU A 119 8.09 -8.41 1.60
CA LEU A 119 7.41 -7.43 2.44
C LEU A 119 6.29 -8.04 3.30
N THR A 120 5.82 -9.24 2.94
CA THR A 120 4.72 -9.90 3.63
C THR A 120 5.17 -10.91 4.68
N ASP A 121 6.45 -11.26 4.70
CA ASP A 121 7.02 -12.16 5.69
C ASP A 121 7.88 -11.38 6.71
N ASN A 122 8.59 -12.10 7.58
CA ASN A 122 9.40 -11.51 8.64
C ASN A 122 10.62 -10.72 8.14
N ARG A 123 10.99 -10.84 6.87
CA ARG A 123 12.10 -10.06 6.29
C ARG A 123 11.75 -8.58 6.18
N ARG A 124 10.52 -8.24 5.82
CA ARG A 124 10.02 -6.87 5.64
C ARG A 124 10.95 -6.02 4.78
N THR A 125 11.38 -6.58 3.66
CA THR A 125 12.34 -5.93 2.76
C THR A 125 11.78 -5.71 1.36
N LEU A 126 12.26 -4.62 0.73
CA LEU A 126 11.99 -4.31 -0.67
C LEU A 126 13.32 -4.16 -1.39
N MET A 127 13.56 -5.00 -2.39
CA MET A 127 14.75 -4.90 -3.24
C MET A 127 14.44 -4.05 -4.46
N ILE A 128 15.26 -3.03 -4.68
CA ILE A 128 15.20 -2.19 -5.88
C ILE A 128 16.38 -2.58 -6.76
N ASP A 129 16.18 -3.53 -7.66
CA ASP A 129 17.25 -4.10 -8.46
C ASP A 129 17.99 -3.06 -9.29
N ARG A 130 17.29 -2.09 -9.83
CA ARG A 130 17.86 -1.08 -10.72
C ARG A 130 18.82 -0.11 -10.03
N THR A 131 18.60 0.17 -8.77
CA THR A 131 19.48 1.05 -7.97
C THR A 131 20.42 0.28 -7.07
N GLY A 132 20.16 -1.02 -6.87
CA GLY A 132 20.90 -1.87 -5.94
C GLY A 132 20.54 -1.66 -4.48
N GLU A 133 19.51 -0.84 -4.19
CA GLU A 133 19.06 -0.61 -2.82
C GLU A 133 18.25 -1.79 -2.29
N GLU A 134 18.48 -2.13 -1.03
CA GLU A 134 17.61 -3.00 -0.26
C GLU A 134 17.02 -2.18 0.89
N LEU A 135 15.70 -1.99 0.88
CA LEU A 135 15.00 -1.22 1.89
C LEU A 135 14.40 -2.16 2.93
N VAL A 136 14.65 -1.85 4.20
CA VAL A 136 13.94 -2.50 5.30
C VAL A 136 12.74 -1.63 5.66
N ALA A 137 11.55 -2.21 5.65
CA ALA A 137 10.33 -1.48 5.99
C ALA A 137 10.38 -1.01 7.45
N PRO A 138 10.25 0.30 7.70
CA PRO A 138 10.24 0.82 9.07
C PRO A 138 8.95 0.44 9.80
N PRO A 139 8.94 0.56 11.14
CA PRO A 139 7.69 0.46 11.90
C PRO A 139 6.67 1.45 11.35
N GLY A 140 5.45 1.01 11.18
CA GLY A 140 4.39 1.84 10.59
C GLY A 140 4.07 1.52 9.15
N PHE A 141 5.02 0.96 8.39
CA PHE A 141 4.68 0.46 7.05
C PHE A 141 3.74 -0.74 7.15
N MET A 142 2.70 -0.73 6.32
CA MET A 142 1.74 -1.82 6.23
C MET A 142 1.31 -2.02 4.79
N LEU A 143 1.28 -3.27 4.35
CA LEU A 143 0.73 -3.64 3.06
C LEU A 143 -0.70 -4.12 3.24
N VAL A 144 -1.63 -3.50 2.54
CA VAL A 144 -3.04 -3.90 2.52
C VAL A 144 -3.41 -4.21 1.07
N ALA A 145 -4.06 -5.33 0.85
CA ALA A 145 -4.57 -5.69 -0.46
C ALA A 145 -6.06 -6.01 -0.36
N SER A 146 -6.80 -5.73 -1.41
CA SER A 146 -8.19 -6.13 -1.51
C SER A 146 -8.43 -6.99 -2.73
N TYR A 147 -9.38 -7.90 -2.62
CA TYR A 147 -9.82 -8.66 -3.76
C TYR A 147 -11.32 -8.96 -3.71
N ASN A 148 -11.90 -9.11 -4.90
CA ASN A 148 -13.31 -9.44 -5.05
C ASN A 148 -13.44 -10.90 -5.50
N PRO A 149 -13.93 -11.81 -4.62
CA PRO A 149 -14.04 -13.22 -4.96
C PRO A 149 -15.05 -13.52 -6.08
N GLY A 150 -15.95 -12.58 -6.41
CA GLY A 150 -16.92 -12.76 -7.48
C GLY A 150 -16.34 -12.79 -8.90
N TYR A 151 -15.07 -12.43 -9.07
CA TYR A 151 -14.37 -12.53 -10.35
C TYR A 151 -13.74 -13.89 -10.61
N GLN A 152 -13.80 -14.79 -9.66
CA GLN A 152 -13.24 -16.14 -9.82
C GLN A 152 -14.34 -17.09 -10.31
N ASN A 153 -14.49 -17.17 -11.60
CA ASN A 153 -15.24 -18.21 -12.27
C ASN A 153 -14.30 -19.05 -13.10
#